data_922f5b9166feba6b667c3b32f53f40fb
#
_entry.id   922f5b9166feba6b667c3b32f53f40fb
#
_cell.length_a   1.000
_cell.length_b   1.000
_cell.length_c   1.000
_cell.angle_alpha   90.00
_cell.angle_beta   90.00
_cell.angle_gamma   90.00
#
_symmetry.space_group_name_H-M   'P 1'
#
loop_
_entity.id
_entity.type
_entity.pdbx_description
1 polymer ?
#
loop_
_entity_poly.entity_id
_entity_poly.type
_entity_poly.pdbx_seq_one_letter_code
_entity_poly.pdbx_strand_id
1 'polypeptide(L)'
;MTRRPKNIEGPFLKKFNLISIPILLVAVLATFFLWWRWANQSVINHQPSAASSTFVIKKGESLSSVAFRLQKEGLIKSGAAFKILVVFEKLESQIQAGSFLLKPSLTPKEIAVFLTRGTTDIWLTFPEGWRKEEFARRLTSNLENFDQEGFLDLAKNHEGELFPDTYLIAKDASASAVFHLLQDNFQKKFDEDLTQIASQAGLSQKEVLILSSLVEREAKHDQDRAMVAGIFLKRLKADWPLQVDATMQYALANLRCSQTEDDCDWWLTPTATDKKIDSPYNTYKYKGLPPTPICNPGLASIEATVYPQNSDYWFYLSDASGRMYYAKTVEEHNKNISQYLTR
;
A
#
# COMPACT_ATOMS: atom_id res chain seq x y z
N MET A 1 -65.32 -70.27 -20.40
CA MET A 1 -64.21 -70.11 -19.45
C MET A 1 -63.62 -68.75 -19.64
N THR A 2 -64.05 -67.79 -18.90
CA THR A 2 -63.60 -66.37 -19.01
C THR A 2 -62.78 -66.06 -17.76
N ARG A 3 -61.47 -65.82 -17.94
CA ARG A 3 -60.58 -65.36 -16.87
C ARG A 3 -60.71 -63.83 -16.68
N ARG A 4 -61.08 -63.41 -15.45
CA ARG A 4 -61.05 -62.00 -15.03
C ARG A 4 -59.60 -61.52 -14.85
N PRO A 5 -59.23 -60.28 -15.18
CA PRO A 5 -57.92 -59.74 -14.90
C PRO A 5 -57.78 -59.39 -13.41
N LYS A 6 -56.57 -59.67 -12.85
CA LYS A 6 -56.16 -59.25 -11.51
C LYS A 6 -55.94 -57.77 -11.45
N ASN A 7 -56.62 -57.05 -10.55
CA ASN A 7 -56.30 -55.72 -10.15
C ASN A 7 -54.85 -55.66 -9.55
N ILE A 8 -53.97 -54.92 -10.16
CA ILE A 8 -52.70 -54.58 -9.59
C ILE A 8 -52.96 -53.32 -8.77
N GLU A 9 -52.99 -53.45 -7.46
CA GLU A 9 -52.97 -52.29 -6.54
C GLU A 9 -51.62 -51.65 -6.62
N GLY A 10 -51.57 -50.36 -7.03
CA GLY A 10 -50.40 -49.59 -7.11
C GLY A 10 -49.83 -49.26 -5.72
N PRO A 11 -48.50 -48.88 -5.64
CA PRO A 11 -47.81 -48.70 -4.38
C PRO A 11 -48.39 -47.56 -3.57
N PHE A 12 -48.57 -47.80 -2.30
CA PHE A 12 -48.97 -46.92 -1.22
C PHE A 12 -48.28 -45.54 -1.34
N LEU A 13 -48.97 -44.55 -1.83
CA LEU A 13 -48.69 -43.15 -1.50
C LEU A 13 -49.08 -42.97 -0.02
N LYS A 14 -48.09 -43.09 0.88
CA LYS A 14 -48.25 -42.73 2.29
C LYS A 14 -48.77 -41.30 2.33
N LYS A 15 -49.99 -41.11 2.83
CA LYS A 15 -50.55 -39.80 3.17
C LYS A 15 -49.57 -39.15 4.15
N PHE A 16 -48.72 -38.25 3.68
CA PHE A 16 -47.96 -37.34 4.55
C PHE A 16 -49.01 -36.58 5.33
N ASN A 17 -49.11 -36.87 6.63
CA ASN A 17 -50.05 -36.24 7.53
C ASN A 17 -49.81 -34.73 7.48
N LEU A 18 -50.81 -33.94 7.14
CA LEU A 18 -50.75 -32.45 7.10
C LEU A 18 -50.25 -31.85 8.45
N ILE A 19 -50.30 -32.62 9.53
CA ILE A 19 -49.85 -32.30 10.89
C ILE A 19 -48.32 -32.42 11.05
N SER A 20 -47.65 -33.24 10.23
CA SER A 20 -46.17 -33.40 10.33
C SER A 20 -45.39 -32.22 9.82
N ILE A 21 -45.94 -31.44 8.87
CA ILE A 21 -45.27 -30.25 8.31
C ILE A 21 -45.11 -29.13 9.36
N PRO A 22 -46.17 -28.69 10.11
CA PRO A 22 -46.02 -27.67 11.15
C PRO A 22 -45.12 -28.13 12.30
N ILE A 23 -45.15 -29.41 12.67
CA ILE A 23 -44.27 -29.96 13.72
C ILE A 23 -42.81 -29.89 13.27
N LEU A 24 -42.51 -30.28 12.02
CA LEU A 24 -41.15 -30.15 11.44
C LEU A 24 -40.69 -28.70 11.39
N LEU A 25 -41.56 -27.79 10.99
CA LEU A 25 -41.27 -26.36 10.95
C LEU A 25 -40.92 -25.79 12.33
N VAL A 26 -41.71 -26.13 13.36
CA VAL A 26 -41.46 -25.77 14.75
C VAL A 26 -40.14 -26.35 15.25
N ALA A 27 -39.84 -27.61 14.93
CA ALA A 27 -38.57 -28.24 15.29
C ALA A 27 -37.37 -27.53 14.63
N VAL A 28 -37.46 -27.17 13.35
CA VAL A 28 -36.43 -26.44 12.63
C VAL A 28 -36.24 -25.03 13.23
N LEU A 29 -37.31 -24.31 13.52
CA LEU A 29 -37.25 -23.02 14.17
C LEU A 29 -36.65 -23.10 15.57
N ALA A 30 -37.03 -24.11 16.36
CA ALA A 30 -36.49 -24.30 17.70
C ALA A 30 -35.00 -24.66 17.68
N THR A 31 -34.55 -25.53 16.75
CA THR A 31 -33.14 -25.86 16.57
C THR A 31 -32.34 -24.67 16.09
N PHE A 32 -32.85 -23.88 15.15
CA PHE A 32 -32.23 -22.62 14.71
C PHE A 32 -32.12 -21.63 15.87
N PHE A 33 -33.17 -21.46 16.68
CA PHE A 33 -33.16 -20.54 17.82
C PHE A 33 -32.15 -20.96 18.89
N LEU A 34 -32.04 -22.25 19.21
CA LEU A 34 -31.06 -22.79 20.15
C LEU A 34 -29.62 -22.59 19.63
N TRP A 35 -29.39 -22.90 18.34
CA TRP A 35 -28.11 -22.65 17.71
C TRP A 35 -27.76 -21.17 17.72
N TRP A 36 -28.70 -20.27 17.38
CA TRP A 36 -28.51 -18.83 17.38
C TRP A 36 -28.16 -18.30 18.78
N ARG A 37 -28.88 -18.76 19.82
CA ARG A 37 -28.53 -18.39 21.21
C ARG A 37 -27.12 -18.84 21.59
N TRP A 38 -26.76 -20.07 21.28
CA TRP A 38 -25.43 -20.60 21.55
C TRP A 38 -24.36 -19.84 20.83
N ALA A 39 -24.53 -19.56 19.55
CA ALA A 39 -23.54 -18.89 18.69
C ALA A 39 -23.29 -17.42 19.07
N ASN A 40 -24.29 -16.75 19.66
CA ASN A 40 -24.18 -15.33 20.10
C ASN A 40 -23.74 -15.17 21.55
N GLN A 41 -23.36 -16.25 22.24
CA GLN A 41 -22.69 -16.15 23.54
C GLN A 41 -21.19 -15.97 23.37
N SER A 42 -20.55 -15.33 24.37
CA SER A 42 -19.08 -15.28 24.44
C SER A 42 -18.46 -16.68 24.46
N VAL A 43 -17.21 -16.80 24.01
CA VAL A 43 -16.50 -18.10 24.00
C VAL A 43 -16.16 -18.51 25.42
N ILE A 44 -15.73 -17.55 26.24
CA ILE A 44 -15.40 -17.76 27.65
C ILE A 44 -16.39 -16.95 28.47
N ASN A 45 -17.16 -17.62 29.33
CA ASN A 45 -18.11 -16.96 30.23
C ASN A 45 -17.34 -16.09 31.22
N HIS A 46 -17.40 -14.77 31.02
CA HIS A 46 -17.07 -13.69 31.97
C HIS A 46 -15.87 -13.92 32.91
N GLN A 47 -14.76 -14.51 32.44
CA GLN A 47 -13.52 -14.51 33.20
C GLN A 47 -12.77 -13.21 32.93
N PRO A 48 -12.63 -12.32 33.93
CA PRO A 48 -11.95 -11.02 33.76
C PRO A 48 -10.46 -11.13 33.37
N SER A 49 -9.87 -12.32 33.60
CA SER A 49 -8.45 -12.61 33.39
C SER A 49 -8.12 -13.18 31.99
N ALA A 50 -9.09 -13.30 31.08
CA ALA A 50 -8.78 -13.75 29.72
C ALA A 50 -7.88 -12.71 29.01
N ALA A 51 -6.70 -13.15 28.60
CA ALA A 51 -5.74 -12.29 27.89
C ALA A 51 -6.38 -11.71 26.61
N SER A 52 -6.19 -10.43 26.41
CA SER A 52 -6.58 -9.77 25.16
C SER A 52 -5.68 -10.26 24.03
N SER A 53 -6.22 -10.47 22.84
CA SER A 53 -5.48 -10.77 21.62
C SER A 53 -5.65 -9.65 20.60
N THR A 54 -4.57 -9.34 19.89
CA THR A 54 -4.61 -8.37 18.80
C THR A 54 -5.17 -9.05 17.55
N PHE A 55 -6.30 -8.56 17.06
CA PHE A 55 -6.94 -9.01 15.82
C PHE A 55 -6.81 -7.93 14.76
N VAL A 56 -6.11 -8.23 13.65
CA VAL A 56 -5.84 -7.26 12.58
C VAL A 56 -6.76 -7.51 11.39
N ILE A 57 -7.51 -6.48 10.97
CA ILE A 57 -8.31 -6.48 9.74
C ILE A 57 -7.54 -5.77 8.64
N LYS A 58 -7.29 -6.45 7.52
CA LYS A 58 -6.58 -5.88 6.37
C LYS A 58 -7.51 -4.96 5.56
N LYS A 59 -6.93 -3.94 4.92
CA LYS A 59 -7.69 -3.05 4.03
C LYS A 59 -8.31 -3.87 2.88
N GLY A 60 -9.64 -3.76 2.72
CA GLY A 60 -10.39 -4.51 1.71
C GLY A 60 -10.67 -5.97 2.07
N GLU A 61 -10.38 -6.42 3.30
CA GLU A 61 -10.72 -7.77 3.76
C GLU A 61 -12.25 -7.94 3.83
N SER A 62 -12.77 -9.04 3.26
CA SER A 62 -14.22 -9.30 3.25
C SER A 62 -14.74 -9.69 4.63
N LEU A 63 -16.00 -9.34 4.94
CA LEU A 63 -16.67 -9.76 6.17
C LEU A 63 -16.62 -11.28 6.36
N SER A 64 -16.66 -12.07 5.28
CA SER A 64 -16.57 -13.53 5.33
C SER A 64 -15.21 -14.00 5.83
N SER A 65 -14.11 -13.37 5.38
CA SER A 65 -12.74 -13.64 5.84
C SER A 65 -12.59 -13.27 7.31
N VAL A 66 -13.02 -12.06 7.67
CA VAL A 66 -12.99 -11.57 9.07
C VAL A 66 -13.72 -12.54 10.01
N ALA A 67 -14.96 -12.93 9.65
CA ALA A 67 -15.77 -13.85 10.46
C ALA A 67 -15.12 -15.24 10.61
N PHE A 68 -14.53 -15.77 9.53
CA PHE A 68 -13.79 -17.03 9.56
C PHE A 68 -12.57 -16.95 10.50
N ARG A 69 -11.81 -15.87 10.41
CA ARG A 69 -10.61 -15.67 11.26
C ARG A 69 -10.98 -15.48 12.72
N LEU A 70 -12.01 -14.69 13.04
CA LEU A 70 -12.52 -14.55 14.41
C LEU A 70 -12.90 -15.89 15.04
N GLN A 71 -13.54 -16.78 14.25
CA GLN A 71 -13.86 -18.14 14.70
C GLN A 71 -12.60 -18.98 14.86
N LYS A 72 -11.66 -18.96 13.90
CA LYS A 72 -10.41 -19.72 13.93
C LYS A 72 -9.52 -19.33 15.11
N GLU A 73 -9.50 -18.04 15.46
CA GLU A 73 -8.74 -17.50 16.59
C GLU A 73 -9.48 -17.66 17.94
N GLY A 74 -10.64 -18.28 17.94
CA GLY A 74 -11.41 -18.58 19.17
C GLY A 74 -12.04 -17.34 19.82
N LEU A 75 -12.26 -16.26 19.07
CA LEU A 75 -12.91 -15.02 19.55
C LEU A 75 -14.43 -15.11 19.47
N ILE A 76 -14.97 -15.92 18.58
CA ILE A 76 -16.40 -16.21 18.43
C ILE A 76 -16.64 -17.69 18.22
N LYS A 77 -17.84 -18.17 18.57
CA LYS A 77 -18.23 -19.60 18.41
C LYS A 77 -18.59 -19.96 16.97
N SER A 78 -19.13 -19.02 16.17
CA SER A 78 -19.61 -19.27 14.81
C SER A 78 -19.46 -18.06 13.92
N GLY A 79 -18.61 -18.17 12.86
CA GLY A 79 -18.44 -17.13 11.85
C GLY A 79 -19.71 -16.92 11.00
N ALA A 80 -20.48 -17.98 10.76
CA ALA A 80 -21.76 -17.87 10.04
C ALA A 80 -22.78 -17.02 10.81
N ALA A 81 -22.92 -17.27 12.14
CA ALA A 81 -23.80 -16.50 12.98
C ALA A 81 -23.34 -15.03 13.09
N PHE A 82 -22.02 -14.80 13.19
CA PHE A 82 -21.44 -13.47 13.22
C PHE A 82 -21.76 -12.66 11.95
N LYS A 83 -21.63 -13.28 10.77
CA LYS A 83 -22.02 -12.63 9.50
C LYS A 83 -23.49 -12.22 9.49
N ILE A 84 -24.38 -13.15 9.88
CA ILE A 84 -25.83 -12.86 9.94
C ILE A 84 -26.08 -11.71 10.91
N LEU A 85 -25.44 -11.71 12.07
CA LEU A 85 -25.57 -10.65 13.07
C LEU A 85 -25.14 -9.30 12.52
N VAL A 86 -23.94 -9.21 11.89
CA VAL A 86 -23.38 -7.96 11.34
C VAL A 86 -24.27 -7.39 10.24
N VAL A 87 -24.78 -8.24 9.33
CA VAL A 87 -25.71 -7.82 8.27
C VAL A 87 -27.05 -7.36 8.86
N PHE A 88 -27.60 -8.10 9.82
CA PHE A 88 -28.86 -7.74 10.48
C PHE A 88 -28.79 -6.41 11.23
N GLU A 89 -27.68 -6.15 11.94
CA GLU A 89 -27.41 -4.91 12.67
C GLU A 89 -26.96 -3.77 11.73
N LYS A 90 -26.81 -4.02 10.40
CA LYS A 90 -26.36 -3.04 9.38
C LYS A 90 -24.97 -2.47 9.66
N LEU A 91 -24.07 -3.26 10.23
CA LEU A 91 -22.72 -2.83 10.61
C LEU A 91 -21.66 -3.15 9.54
N GLU A 92 -22.00 -3.88 8.46
CA GLU A 92 -21.07 -4.39 7.47
C GLU A 92 -20.18 -3.29 6.85
N SER A 93 -20.78 -2.16 6.46
CA SER A 93 -20.06 -1.01 5.88
C SER A 93 -19.30 -0.16 6.88
N GLN A 94 -19.48 -0.41 8.17
CA GLN A 94 -18.88 0.37 9.27
C GLN A 94 -17.66 -0.33 9.88
N ILE A 95 -17.44 -1.62 9.57
CA ILE A 95 -16.26 -2.35 10.06
C ILE A 95 -15.00 -1.72 9.46
N GLN A 96 -14.07 -1.35 10.33
CA GLN A 96 -12.84 -0.67 9.97
C GLN A 96 -11.69 -1.65 9.79
N ALA A 97 -10.77 -1.33 8.88
CA ALA A 97 -9.48 -2.02 8.76
C ALA A 97 -8.49 -1.44 9.76
N GLY A 98 -7.71 -2.30 10.41
CA GLY A 98 -6.72 -1.92 11.43
C GLY A 98 -6.59 -2.96 12.53
N SER A 99 -5.95 -2.61 13.65
CA SER A 99 -5.76 -3.47 14.82
C SER A 99 -6.82 -3.25 15.87
N PHE A 100 -7.32 -4.34 16.43
CA PHE A 100 -8.32 -4.35 17.50
C PHE A 100 -7.85 -5.24 18.65
N LEU A 101 -7.87 -4.73 19.85
CA LEU A 101 -7.57 -5.51 21.05
C LEU A 101 -8.85 -6.18 21.53
N LEU A 102 -9.06 -7.45 21.14
CA LEU A 102 -10.26 -8.22 21.44
C LEU A 102 -10.05 -9.18 22.62
N LYS A 103 -11.10 -9.37 23.42
CA LYS A 103 -11.13 -10.35 24.52
C LYS A 103 -12.11 -11.48 24.16
N PRO A 104 -11.76 -12.75 24.44
CA PRO A 104 -12.68 -13.88 24.21
C PRO A 104 -13.95 -13.85 25.10
N SER A 105 -13.99 -12.96 26.11
CA SER A 105 -15.16 -12.70 26.97
C SER A 105 -16.20 -11.81 26.31
N LEU A 106 -15.88 -11.14 25.19
CA LEU A 106 -16.84 -10.34 24.45
C LEU A 106 -17.83 -11.21 23.71
N THR A 107 -19.09 -10.79 23.66
CA THR A 107 -20.10 -11.40 22.82
C THR A 107 -19.87 -11.05 21.35
N PRO A 108 -20.35 -11.84 20.37
CA PRO A 108 -20.25 -11.49 18.95
C PRO A 108 -20.82 -10.10 18.62
N LYS A 109 -21.88 -9.66 19.29
CA LYS A 109 -22.46 -8.32 19.13
C LYS A 109 -21.50 -7.22 19.62
N GLU A 110 -20.90 -7.39 20.79
CA GLU A 110 -19.89 -6.46 21.32
C GLU A 110 -18.68 -6.40 20.40
N ILE A 111 -18.18 -7.55 19.90
CA ILE A 111 -17.09 -7.59 18.93
C ILE A 111 -17.50 -6.82 17.66
N ALA A 112 -18.68 -7.07 17.09
CA ALA A 112 -19.14 -6.36 15.90
C ALA A 112 -19.15 -4.84 16.09
N VAL A 113 -19.72 -4.37 17.22
CA VAL A 113 -19.72 -2.94 17.56
C VAL A 113 -18.31 -2.41 17.80
N PHE A 114 -17.44 -3.19 18.46
CA PHE A 114 -16.06 -2.79 18.70
C PHE A 114 -15.29 -2.59 17.40
N LEU A 115 -15.49 -3.46 16.41
CA LEU A 115 -14.88 -3.33 15.08
C LEU A 115 -15.36 -2.10 14.29
N THR A 116 -16.41 -1.42 14.73
CA THR A 116 -16.89 -0.14 14.12
C THR A 116 -16.41 1.11 14.84
N ARG A 117 -15.86 0.99 16.06
CA ARG A 117 -15.55 2.17 16.93
C ARG A 117 -14.19 2.81 16.67
N GLY A 118 -13.43 2.29 15.74
CA GLY A 118 -12.07 2.74 15.45
C GLY A 118 -11.02 1.82 16.04
N THR A 119 -9.89 1.83 15.38
CA THR A 119 -8.73 1.00 15.68
C THR A 119 -7.76 1.75 16.57
N THR A 120 -6.95 1.02 17.34
CA THR A 120 -5.77 1.57 17.99
C THR A 120 -4.69 1.94 16.98
N ASP A 121 -4.73 1.27 15.80
CA ASP A 121 -3.79 1.47 14.69
C ASP A 121 -4.56 1.79 13.42
N ILE A 122 -3.88 2.44 12.48
CA ILE A 122 -4.42 2.78 11.16
C ILE A 122 -3.49 2.29 10.05
N TRP A 123 -4.07 1.98 8.89
CA TRP A 123 -3.32 1.71 7.68
C TRP A 123 -2.99 3.01 6.96
N LEU A 124 -1.69 3.33 6.85
CA LEU A 124 -1.20 4.47 6.07
C LEU A 124 -0.40 3.96 4.88
N THR A 125 -0.75 4.46 3.70
CA THR A 125 -0.01 4.18 2.46
C THR A 125 0.85 5.40 2.12
N PHE A 126 2.13 5.15 1.88
CA PHE A 126 3.08 6.14 1.38
C PHE A 126 3.41 5.77 -0.07
N PRO A 127 2.98 6.59 -1.04
CA PRO A 127 3.27 6.37 -2.45
C PRO A 127 4.76 6.44 -2.77
N GLU A 128 5.17 5.70 -3.79
CA GLU A 128 6.50 5.83 -4.40
C GLU A 128 6.73 7.24 -4.93
N GLY A 129 7.96 7.70 -4.91
CA GLY A 129 8.33 9.02 -5.40
C GLY A 129 8.01 10.17 -4.45
N TRP A 130 7.50 9.92 -3.26
CA TRP A 130 7.29 10.93 -2.23
C TRP A 130 8.59 11.31 -1.53
N ARG A 131 8.65 12.59 -1.11
CA ARG A 131 9.71 13.14 -0.27
C ARG A 131 9.39 12.91 1.21
N LYS A 132 10.41 12.99 2.08
CA LYS A 132 10.23 12.91 3.53
C LYS A 132 9.21 13.90 4.08
N GLU A 133 9.09 15.10 3.49
CA GLU A 133 8.12 16.12 3.91
C GLU A 133 6.68 15.67 3.61
N GLU A 134 6.44 14.96 2.49
CA GLU A 134 5.13 14.40 2.15
C GLU A 134 4.77 13.24 3.08
N PHE A 135 5.76 12.42 3.50
CA PHE A 135 5.57 11.43 4.57
C PHE A 135 5.20 12.10 5.89
N ALA A 136 5.95 13.11 6.32
CA ALA A 136 5.70 13.85 7.56
C ALA A 136 4.30 14.44 7.60
N ARG A 137 3.86 15.09 6.52
CA ARG A 137 2.50 15.63 6.38
C ARG A 137 1.43 14.54 6.49
N ARG A 138 1.62 13.41 5.82
CA ARG A 138 0.68 12.27 5.90
C ARG A 138 0.57 11.74 7.32
N LEU A 139 1.69 11.64 8.04
CA LEU A 139 1.74 11.19 9.43
C LEU A 139 1.03 12.18 10.35
N THR A 140 1.35 13.46 10.27
CA THR A 140 0.73 14.51 11.08
C THR A 140 -0.80 14.61 10.89
N SER A 141 -1.27 14.42 9.66
CA SER A 141 -2.69 14.46 9.34
C SER A 141 -3.48 13.24 9.85
N ASN A 142 -2.82 12.16 10.27
CA ASN A 142 -3.47 10.88 10.59
C ASN A 142 -3.14 10.33 11.97
N LEU A 143 -2.05 10.77 12.60
CA LEU A 143 -1.63 10.32 13.93
C LEU A 143 -1.98 11.37 15.00
N GLU A 144 -2.17 10.90 16.23
CA GLU A 144 -2.49 11.76 17.37
C GLU A 144 -1.21 12.41 17.92
N ASN A 145 -1.18 13.74 17.97
CA ASN A 145 -0.06 14.52 18.53
C ASN A 145 1.32 14.13 17.94
N PHE A 146 1.36 13.86 16.63
CA PHE A 146 2.59 13.42 15.96
C PHE A 146 3.64 14.53 15.93
N ASP A 147 4.85 14.24 16.38
CA ASP A 147 6.00 15.14 16.33
C ASP A 147 6.60 15.19 14.92
N GLN A 148 6.07 16.09 14.09
CA GLN A 148 6.48 16.28 12.70
C GLN A 148 7.94 16.75 12.60
N GLU A 149 8.36 17.69 13.45
CA GLU A 149 9.71 18.23 13.44
C GLU A 149 10.72 17.17 13.84
N GLY A 150 10.45 16.41 14.91
CA GLY A 150 11.28 15.30 15.33
C GLY A 150 11.40 14.20 14.26
N PHE A 151 10.34 13.92 13.51
CA PHE A 151 10.41 12.99 12.37
C PHE A 151 11.30 13.53 11.24
N LEU A 152 11.15 14.80 10.86
CA LEU A 152 11.95 15.43 9.81
C LEU A 152 13.43 15.54 10.18
N ASP A 153 13.73 15.76 11.46
CA ASP A 153 15.12 15.76 11.96
C ASP A 153 15.75 14.37 11.85
N LEU A 154 15.01 13.30 12.24
CA LEU A 154 15.48 11.92 12.05
C LEU A 154 15.67 11.59 10.57
N ALA A 155 14.75 12.03 9.71
CA ALA A 155 14.75 11.76 8.27
C ALA A 155 15.72 12.64 7.47
N LYS A 156 16.37 13.63 8.09
CA LYS A 156 17.16 14.67 7.42
C LYS A 156 18.17 14.15 6.41
N ASN A 157 18.89 13.08 6.76
CA ASN A 157 19.94 12.49 5.93
C ASN A 157 19.51 11.12 5.34
N HIS A 158 18.22 10.78 5.41
CA HIS A 158 17.68 9.48 5.04
C HIS A 158 16.63 9.57 3.91
N GLU A 159 16.73 10.64 3.06
CA GLU A 159 15.93 10.69 1.83
C GLU A 159 16.31 9.50 0.94
N GLY A 160 15.31 8.77 0.45
CA GLY A 160 15.49 7.52 -0.30
C GLY A 160 15.46 6.24 0.54
N GLU A 161 15.56 6.36 1.88
CA GLU A 161 15.56 5.23 2.82
C GLU A 161 14.25 5.07 3.60
N LEU A 162 13.25 5.92 3.37
CA LEU A 162 11.90 5.80 3.92
C LEU A 162 11.05 4.99 2.94
N PHE A 163 11.07 3.65 3.06
CA PHE A 163 10.49 2.81 2.00
C PHE A 163 8.99 3.06 1.80
N PRO A 164 8.55 3.35 0.55
CA PRO A 164 7.13 3.54 0.23
C PRO A 164 6.40 2.19 0.26
N ASP A 165 5.38 2.08 1.12
CA ASP A 165 4.55 0.89 1.29
C ASP A 165 3.27 1.26 2.06
N THR A 166 2.46 0.26 2.38
CA THR A 166 1.32 0.41 3.27
C THR A 166 1.63 -0.19 4.63
N TYR A 167 1.63 0.64 5.67
CA TYR A 167 1.99 0.28 7.03
C TYR A 167 0.79 0.34 7.98
N LEU A 168 0.77 -0.58 8.92
CA LEU A 168 -0.13 -0.51 10.07
C LEU A 168 0.59 0.24 11.19
N ILE A 169 0.13 1.43 11.53
CA ILE A 169 0.78 2.35 12.45
C ILE A 169 -0.17 2.67 13.61
N ALA A 170 0.34 2.60 14.84
CA ALA A 170 -0.43 3.02 16.02
C ALA A 170 -0.73 4.52 15.94
N LYS A 171 -1.96 4.91 16.31
CA LYS A 171 -2.38 6.33 16.22
C LYS A 171 -1.56 7.25 17.11
N ASP A 172 -1.00 6.72 18.18
CA ASP A 172 -0.12 7.41 19.13
C ASP A 172 1.37 7.11 18.91
N ALA A 173 1.75 6.58 17.71
CA ALA A 173 3.12 6.23 17.41
C ALA A 173 4.04 7.46 17.44
N SER A 174 5.20 7.32 18.08
CA SER A 174 6.21 8.38 18.10
C SER A 174 6.92 8.53 16.75
N ALA A 175 7.48 9.70 16.50
CA ALA A 175 8.32 9.99 15.33
C ALA A 175 9.43 8.95 15.11
N SER A 176 10.13 8.58 16.19
CA SER A 176 11.18 7.57 16.15
C SER A 176 10.67 6.18 15.77
N ALA A 177 9.53 5.76 16.35
CA ALA A 177 8.95 4.44 16.04
C ALA A 177 8.57 4.34 14.55
N VAL A 178 7.95 5.38 14.00
CA VAL A 178 7.58 5.42 12.59
C VAL A 178 8.82 5.47 11.69
N PHE A 179 9.80 6.31 12.03
CA PHE A 179 11.05 6.41 11.26
C PHE A 179 11.74 5.05 11.14
N HIS A 180 11.92 4.34 12.26
CA HIS A 180 12.53 3.00 12.23
C HIS A 180 11.68 1.98 11.48
N LEU A 181 10.35 2.03 11.58
CA LEU A 181 9.45 1.14 10.83
C LEU A 181 9.65 1.27 9.31
N LEU A 182 9.79 2.51 8.81
CA LEU A 182 10.02 2.80 7.38
C LEU A 182 11.42 2.35 6.95
N GLN A 183 12.42 2.63 7.79
CA GLN A 183 13.83 2.31 7.53
C GLN A 183 14.09 0.79 7.60
N ASP A 184 13.52 0.09 8.57
CA ASP A 184 13.61 -1.38 8.68
C ASP A 184 13.00 -2.07 7.45
N ASN A 185 11.91 -1.52 6.89
CA ASN A 185 11.34 -2.05 5.66
C ASN A 185 12.26 -1.78 4.47
N PHE A 186 12.88 -0.61 4.40
CA PHE A 186 13.90 -0.31 3.40
C PHE A 186 15.04 -1.34 3.44
N GLN A 187 15.61 -1.63 4.61
CA GLN A 187 16.69 -2.60 4.76
C GLN A 187 16.29 -4.02 4.33
N LYS A 188 15.03 -4.40 4.55
CA LYS A 188 14.49 -5.69 4.07
C LYS A 188 14.31 -5.74 2.57
N LYS A 189 14.02 -4.61 1.92
CA LYS A 189 13.79 -4.52 0.47
C LYS A 189 15.08 -4.32 -0.30
N PHE A 190 16.00 -3.53 0.25
CA PHE A 190 17.36 -3.39 -0.27
C PHE A 190 18.26 -4.39 0.45
N ASP A 191 18.11 -5.66 0.12
CA ASP A 191 18.77 -6.79 0.77
C ASP A 191 20.24 -6.97 0.35
N GLU A 192 20.86 -8.03 0.88
CA GLU A 192 22.25 -8.36 0.59
C GLU A 192 22.47 -8.68 -0.89
N ASP A 193 21.50 -9.31 -1.56
CA ASP A 193 21.58 -9.67 -2.98
C ASP A 193 21.64 -8.40 -3.86
N LEU A 194 20.75 -7.45 -3.63
CA LEU A 194 20.75 -6.15 -4.33
C LEU A 194 22.03 -5.36 -4.04
N THR A 195 22.52 -5.38 -2.79
CA THR A 195 23.78 -4.75 -2.40
C THR A 195 24.97 -5.35 -3.15
N GLN A 196 25.01 -6.67 -3.27
CA GLN A 196 26.08 -7.36 -3.99
C GLN A 196 26.05 -7.04 -5.50
N ILE A 197 24.86 -7.04 -6.11
CA ILE A 197 24.69 -6.73 -7.52
C ILE A 197 25.08 -5.27 -7.81
N ALA A 198 24.65 -4.32 -6.98
CA ALA A 198 25.06 -2.92 -7.09
C ALA A 198 26.58 -2.78 -7.04
N SER A 199 27.25 -3.46 -6.10
CA SER A 199 28.72 -3.44 -5.97
C SER A 199 29.40 -4.03 -7.20
N GLN A 200 28.88 -5.11 -7.79
CA GLN A 200 29.39 -5.69 -9.04
C GLN A 200 29.24 -4.74 -10.23
N ALA A 201 28.19 -3.91 -10.24
CA ALA A 201 27.98 -2.85 -11.21
C ALA A 201 28.85 -1.60 -10.97
N GLY A 202 29.64 -1.59 -9.87
CA GLY A 202 30.48 -0.45 -9.46
C GLY A 202 29.70 0.70 -8.82
N LEU A 203 28.52 0.42 -8.27
CA LEU A 203 27.65 1.40 -7.60
C LEU A 203 27.60 1.15 -6.09
N SER A 204 27.76 2.19 -5.30
CA SER A 204 27.44 2.16 -3.89
C SER A 204 25.91 2.19 -3.66
N GLN A 205 25.43 1.75 -2.50
CA GLN A 205 24.02 1.85 -2.11
C GLN A 205 23.49 3.28 -2.29
N LYS A 206 24.28 4.28 -1.88
CA LYS A 206 23.91 5.68 -2.01
C LYS A 206 23.72 6.09 -3.48
N GLU A 207 24.62 5.70 -4.38
CA GLU A 207 24.49 6.01 -5.81
C GLU A 207 23.29 5.30 -6.44
N VAL A 208 23.01 4.06 -6.03
CA VAL A 208 21.79 3.36 -6.45
C VAL A 208 20.56 4.14 -6.02
N LEU A 209 20.46 4.56 -4.75
CA LEU A 209 19.30 5.30 -4.26
C LEU A 209 19.12 6.65 -4.94
N ILE A 210 20.22 7.37 -5.20
CA ILE A 210 20.15 8.63 -5.95
C ILE A 210 19.59 8.35 -7.35
N LEU A 211 20.17 7.43 -8.09
CA LEU A 211 19.73 7.08 -9.44
C LEU A 211 18.27 6.59 -9.45
N SER A 212 17.91 5.71 -8.52
CA SER A 212 16.55 5.17 -8.40
C SER A 212 15.53 6.28 -8.14
N SER A 213 15.89 7.29 -7.34
CA SER A 213 15.00 8.43 -7.10
C SER A 213 14.78 9.29 -8.35
N LEU A 214 15.78 9.36 -9.25
CA LEU A 214 15.64 10.01 -10.55
C LEU A 214 14.76 9.18 -11.49
N VAL A 215 15.03 7.86 -11.57
CA VAL A 215 14.25 6.92 -12.39
C VAL A 215 12.78 6.91 -11.98
N GLU A 216 12.51 6.93 -10.67
CA GLU A 216 11.16 6.96 -10.10
C GLU A 216 10.34 8.16 -10.58
N ARG A 217 11.00 9.32 -10.69
CA ARG A 217 10.33 10.57 -11.11
C ARG A 217 10.22 10.73 -12.62
N GLU A 218 11.05 10.03 -13.41
CA GLU A 218 11.10 10.16 -14.87
C GLU A 218 10.29 9.08 -15.59
N ALA A 219 10.25 7.83 -15.05
CA ALA A 219 9.59 6.70 -15.69
C ALA A 219 8.28 6.33 -14.98
N LYS A 220 7.17 6.70 -15.59
CA LYS A 220 5.82 6.40 -15.05
C LYS A 220 5.49 4.90 -15.09
N HIS A 221 6.01 4.15 -16.07
CA HIS A 221 5.72 2.74 -16.26
C HIS A 221 6.94 1.88 -15.98
N ASP A 222 6.78 0.76 -15.31
CA ASP A 222 7.86 -0.13 -14.89
C ASP A 222 8.74 -0.61 -16.05
N GLN A 223 8.11 -0.87 -17.20
CA GLN A 223 8.81 -1.31 -18.42
C GLN A 223 9.86 -0.32 -18.94
N ASP A 224 9.74 0.96 -18.61
CA ASP A 224 10.64 2.02 -19.09
C ASP A 224 11.78 2.31 -18.11
N ARG A 225 11.65 1.91 -16.82
CA ARG A 225 12.59 2.25 -15.75
C ARG A 225 14.00 1.76 -16.04
N ALA A 226 14.17 0.51 -16.48
CA ALA A 226 15.48 -0.06 -16.78
C ALA A 226 16.19 0.65 -17.97
N MET A 227 15.43 1.09 -18.97
CA MET A 227 15.95 1.87 -20.09
C MET A 227 16.41 3.27 -19.64
N VAL A 228 15.61 3.97 -18.84
CA VAL A 228 15.95 5.29 -18.29
C VAL A 228 17.17 5.18 -17.38
N ALA A 229 17.26 4.18 -16.52
CA ALA A 229 18.42 3.90 -15.69
C ALA A 229 19.68 3.68 -16.55
N GLY A 230 19.59 2.90 -17.63
CA GLY A 230 20.68 2.67 -18.57
C GLY A 230 21.16 3.96 -19.26
N ILE A 231 20.24 4.86 -19.62
CA ILE A 231 20.59 6.16 -20.20
C ILE A 231 21.32 7.04 -19.15
N PHE A 232 20.86 7.09 -17.90
CA PHE A 232 21.54 7.85 -16.84
C PHE A 232 22.95 7.34 -16.58
N LEU A 233 23.12 6.04 -16.43
CA LEU A 233 24.44 5.44 -16.23
C LEU A 233 25.38 5.68 -17.42
N LYS A 234 24.87 5.61 -18.66
CA LYS A 234 25.60 5.93 -19.86
C LYS A 234 26.06 7.39 -19.90
N ARG A 235 25.17 8.34 -19.52
CA ARG A 235 25.48 9.77 -19.41
C ARG A 235 26.55 10.03 -18.34
N LEU A 236 26.42 9.42 -17.16
CA LEU A 236 27.41 9.52 -16.08
C LEU A 236 28.78 9.01 -16.54
N LYS A 237 28.85 7.85 -17.17
CA LYS A 237 30.09 7.24 -17.68
C LYS A 237 30.76 8.10 -18.75
N ALA A 238 29.98 8.86 -19.52
CA ALA A 238 30.46 9.76 -20.56
C ALA A 238 30.74 11.19 -20.05
N ASP A 239 30.66 11.43 -18.73
CA ASP A 239 30.79 12.77 -18.13
C ASP A 239 29.80 13.79 -18.75
N TRP A 240 28.59 13.32 -19.08
CA TRP A 240 27.51 14.14 -19.62
C TRP A 240 26.52 14.54 -18.51
N PRO A 241 26.03 15.80 -18.49
CA PRO A 241 25.00 16.21 -17.54
C PRO A 241 23.73 15.36 -17.61
N LEU A 242 23.15 15.00 -16.47
CA LEU A 242 21.94 14.16 -16.44
C LEU A 242 20.71 14.87 -17.00
N GLN A 243 20.57 16.19 -16.78
CA GLN A 243 19.50 17.05 -17.30
C GLN A 243 18.09 16.53 -16.93
N VAL A 244 17.88 16.25 -15.66
CA VAL A 244 16.64 15.70 -15.11
C VAL A 244 15.79 16.82 -14.49
N ASP A 245 14.57 17.04 -15.02
CA ASP A 245 13.69 18.10 -14.53
C ASP A 245 13.27 17.89 -13.06
N ALA A 246 13.10 16.65 -12.63
CA ALA A 246 12.75 16.33 -11.24
C ALA A 246 13.81 16.83 -10.23
N THR A 247 15.10 16.89 -10.60
CA THR A 247 16.13 17.46 -9.73
C THR A 247 15.99 18.97 -9.56
N MET A 248 15.48 19.65 -10.60
CA MET A 248 15.16 21.07 -10.54
C MET A 248 13.92 21.33 -9.69
N GLN A 249 12.88 20.47 -9.80
CA GLN A 249 11.70 20.53 -8.94
C GLN A 249 12.10 20.44 -7.48
N TYR A 250 12.97 19.48 -7.15
CA TYR A 250 13.49 19.28 -5.79
C TYR A 250 14.28 20.52 -5.30
N ALA A 251 15.16 21.07 -6.13
CA ALA A 251 15.93 22.26 -5.80
C ALA A 251 15.04 23.49 -5.55
N LEU A 252 14.03 23.69 -6.41
CA LEU A 252 13.07 24.79 -6.29
C LEU A 252 12.22 24.69 -5.03
N ALA A 253 11.71 23.48 -4.73
CA ALA A 253 10.93 23.25 -3.54
C ALA A 253 11.74 23.53 -2.27
N ASN A 254 13.01 23.09 -2.22
CA ASN A 254 13.89 23.39 -1.09
C ASN A 254 14.15 24.88 -0.87
N LEU A 255 14.00 25.72 -1.91
CA LEU A 255 14.17 27.18 -1.81
C LEU A 255 12.87 27.91 -1.47
N ARG A 256 11.73 27.36 -1.87
CA ARG A 256 10.41 28.05 -1.82
C ARG A 256 9.54 27.59 -0.68
N CYS A 257 9.69 26.33 -0.25
CA CYS A 257 8.83 25.71 0.73
C CYS A 257 9.51 25.57 2.10
N SER A 258 8.76 25.80 3.17
CA SER A 258 9.13 25.35 4.50
C SER A 258 8.89 23.83 4.61
N GLN A 259 9.73 23.11 5.36
CA GLN A 259 9.60 21.65 5.52
C GLN A 259 8.30 21.23 6.21
N THR A 260 7.68 22.12 6.98
CA THR A 260 6.43 21.91 7.70
C THR A 260 5.21 22.54 7.03
N GLU A 261 5.38 23.09 5.81
CA GLU A 261 4.31 23.76 5.08
C GLU A 261 3.32 22.78 4.47
N ASP A 262 2.05 22.90 4.84
CA ASP A 262 1.01 21.97 4.41
C ASP A 262 0.62 22.12 2.93
N ASP A 263 0.68 23.34 2.38
CA ASP A 263 0.21 23.68 1.03
C ASP A 263 1.33 23.77 0.00
N CYS A 264 2.55 23.31 0.30
CA CYS A 264 3.64 23.38 -0.64
C CYS A 264 3.45 22.40 -1.81
N ASP A 265 3.57 22.91 -3.04
CA ASP A 265 3.75 22.08 -4.23
C ASP A 265 5.23 21.68 -4.34
N TRP A 266 5.55 20.48 -3.87
CA TRP A 266 6.91 19.94 -3.86
C TRP A 266 7.47 19.64 -5.25
N TRP A 267 6.60 19.61 -6.27
CA TRP A 267 6.94 19.15 -7.62
C TRP A 267 6.57 20.17 -8.72
N LEU A 268 6.78 21.45 -8.41
CA LEU A 268 6.55 22.56 -9.35
C LEU A 268 7.25 22.34 -10.67
N THR A 269 6.55 22.58 -11.78
CA THR A 269 7.14 22.50 -13.12
C THR A 269 8.19 23.61 -13.30
N PRO A 270 9.47 23.28 -13.58
CA PRO A 270 10.53 24.27 -13.74
C PRO A 270 10.34 25.10 -15.00
N THR A 271 10.59 26.40 -14.91
CA THR A 271 10.64 27.30 -16.07
C THR A 271 12.05 27.31 -16.66
N ALA A 272 12.19 27.90 -17.85
CA ALA A 272 13.50 28.07 -18.48
C ALA A 272 14.47 28.93 -17.63
N THR A 273 13.95 29.87 -16.82
CA THR A 273 14.69 30.68 -15.86
C THR A 273 15.18 29.86 -14.67
N ASP A 274 14.36 28.92 -14.20
CA ASP A 274 14.70 28.09 -13.06
C ASP A 274 15.89 27.16 -13.35
N LYS A 275 16.10 26.76 -14.62
CA LYS A 275 17.26 25.95 -15.04
C LYS A 275 18.63 26.66 -14.83
N LYS A 276 18.63 27.95 -14.47
CA LYS A 276 19.86 28.73 -14.16
C LYS A 276 20.19 28.76 -12.66
N ILE A 277 19.32 28.20 -11.81
CA ILE A 277 19.52 28.21 -10.35
C ILE A 277 20.86 27.57 -9.98
N ASP A 278 21.55 28.20 -9.06
CA ASP A 278 22.78 27.69 -8.47
C ASP A 278 22.44 26.76 -7.30
N SER A 279 22.27 25.50 -7.61
CA SER A 279 21.95 24.43 -6.64
C SER A 279 22.75 23.18 -6.97
N PRO A 280 23.31 22.47 -6.00
CA PRO A 280 24.01 21.20 -6.25
C PRO A 280 23.09 20.11 -6.83
N TYR A 281 21.78 20.31 -6.76
CA TYR A 281 20.78 19.44 -7.41
C TYR A 281 20.54 19.81 -8.88
N ASN A 282 21.10 20.92 -9.40
CA ASN A 282 20.89 21.32 -10.78
C ASN A 282 21.71 20.46 -11.75
N THR A 283 21.15 19.35 -12.19
CA THR A 283 21.77 18.42 -13.13
C THR A 283 21.85 18.94 -14.59
N TYR A 284 21.33 20.14 -14.88
CA TYR A 284 21.60 20.88 -16.13
C TYR A 284 22.90 21.64 -16.08
N LYS A 285 23.26 22.13 -14.88
CA LYS A 285 24.48 22.97 -14.66
C LYS A 285 25.65 22.12 -14.20
N TYR A 286 25.41 21.17 -13.29
CA TYR A 286 26.45 20.34 -12.70
C TYR A 286 26.36 18.90 -13.24
N LYS A 287 27.52 18.36 -13.57
CA LYS A 287 27.68 16.96 -13.99
C LYS A 287 27.70 16.02 -12.78
N GLY A 288 27.46 14.76 -13.01
CA GLY A 288 27.45 13.75 -11.97
C GLY A 288 26.08 13.60 -11.29
N LEU A 289 26.08 12.90 -10.18
CA LEU A 289 24.88 12.67 -9.36
C LEU A 289 24.62 13.87 -8.45
N PRO A 290 23.35 14.19 -8.15
CA PRO A 290 23.01 15.11 -7.08
C PRO A 290 23.51 14.59 -5.72
N PRO A 291 23.58 15.44 -4.67
CA PRO A 291 24.16 15.07 -3.38
C PRO A 291 23.45 13.96 -2.64
N THR A 292 22.13 13.90 -2.78
CA THR A 292 21.25 12.90 -2.14
C THR A 292 20.13 12.48 -3.09
N PRO A 293 19.39 11.40 -2.78
CA PRO A 293 18.11 11.12 -3.44
C PRO A 293 17.17 12.31 -3.37
N ILE A 294 16.27 12.45 -4.33
CA ILE A 294 15.26 13.51 -4.41
C ILE A 294 13.89 13.08 -3.93
N CYS A 295 13.68 11.79 -3.75
CA CYS A 295 12.46 11.16 -3.23
C CYS A 295 12.77 9.76 -2.72
N ASN A 296 11.77 9.09 -2.16
CA ASN A 296 11.83 7.69 -1.74
C ASN A 296 11.32 6.80 -2.88
N PRO A 297 12.22 6.05 -3.56
CA PRO A 297 11.87 5.22 -4.70
C PRO A 297 11.21 3.91 -4.26
N GLY A 298 10.36 3.34 -5.13
CA GLY A 298 9.86 1.98 -5.00
C GLY A 298 10.91 0.93 -5.41
N LEU A 299 10.62 -0.33 -5.07
CA LEU A 299 11.52 -1.46 -5.38
C LEU A 299 11.80 -1.58 -6.89
N ALA A 300 10.79 -1.37 -7.73
CA ALA A 300 10.93 -1.46 -9.18
C ALA A 300 11.97 -0.45 -9.74
N SER A 301 12.06 0.76 -9.19
CA SER A 301 13.09 1.73 -9.58
C SER A 301 14.48 1.36 -9.06
N ILE A 302 14.56 0.76 -7.86
CA ILE A 302 15.81 0.25 -7.31
C ILE A 302 16.33 -0.90 -8.17
N GLU A 303 15.49 -1.90 -8.46
CA GLU A 303 15.84 -3.03 -9.32
C GLU A 303 16.25 -2.57 -10.74
N ALA A 304 15.49 -1.64 -11.33
CA ALA A 304 15.82 -1.09 -12.65
C ALA A 304 17.19 -0.39 -12.69
N THR A 305 17.62 0.17 -11.56
CA THR A 305 18.93 0.83 -11.46
C THR A 305 20.08 -0.18 -11.37
N VAL A 306 19.90 -1.29 -10.66
CA VAL A 306 20.92 -2.34 -10.54
C VAL A 306 20.91 -3.33 -11.70
N TYR A 307 19.77 -3.41 -12.44
CA TYR A 307 19.62 -4.18 -13.68
C TYR A 307 19.30 -3.27 -14.88
N PRO A 308 20.16 -2.32 -15.23
CA PRO A 308 19.86 -1.33 -16.27
C PRO A 308 19.83 -1.98 -17.66
N GLN A 309 18.98 -1.48 -18.53
CA GLN A 309 18.96 -1.89 -19.92
C GLN A 309 19.98 -1.09 -20.74
N ASN A 310 20.95 -1.78 -21.32
CA ASN A 310 21.88 -1.16 -22.24
C ASN A 310 21.21 -0.80 -23.57
N SER A 311 21.50 0.40 -24.09
CA SER A 311 20.95 0.86 -25.36
C SER A 311 21.86 1.88 -26.04
N ASP A 312 21.56 2.16 -27.33
CA ASP A 312 22.22 3.25 -28.07
C ASP A 312 21.61 4.62 -27.77
N TYR A 313 20.50 4.68 -27.02
CA TYR A 313 19.80 5.93 -26.76
C TYR A 313 20.57 6.83 -25.80
N TRP A 314 20.45 8.14 -26.05
CA TRP A 314 20.99 9.22 -25.22
C TRP A 314 19.93 10.15 -24.69
N PHE A 315 18.76 10.17 -25.35
CA PHE A 315 17.68 11.07 -25.08
C PHE A 315 16.38 10.30 -24.91
N TYR A 316 15.51 10.85 -24.12
CA TYR A 316 14.12 10.38 -23.94
C TYR A 316 13.22 11.59 -23.69
N LEU A 317 11.92 11.41 -23.90
CA LEU A 317 10.86 12.26 -23.43
C LEU A 317 9.62 11.40 -23.15
N SER A 318 8.74 11.90 -22.30
CA SER A 318 7.43 11.28 -22.06
C SER A 318 6.31 12.22 -22.53
N ASP A 319 5.26 11.66 -23.15
CA ASP A 319 4.04 12.40 -23.43
C ASP A 319 3.12 12.51 -22.20
N ALA A 320 1.99 13.18 -22.32
CA ALA A 320 1.02 13.37 -21.22
C ALA A 320 0.44 12.05 -20.67
N SER A 321 0.48 10.96 -21.44
CA SER A 321 0.06 9.63 -20.99
C SER A 321 1.15 8.91 -20.17
N GLY A 322 2.39 9.40 -20.24
CA GLY A 322 3.58 8.79 -19.65
C GLY A 322 4.28 7.82 -20.59
N ARG A 323 3.90 7.73 -21.86
CA ARG A 323 4.60 6.90 -22.87
C ARG A 323 5.93 7.52 -23.22
N MET A 324 6.98 6.69 -23.20
CA MET A 324 8.35 7.10 -23.47
C MET A 324 8.71 7.02 -24.96
N TYR A 325 9.48 8.01 -25.42
CA TYR A 325 10.04 8.08 -26.76
C TYR A 325 11.54 8.30 -26.64
N TYR A 326 12.33 7.37 -27.16
CA TYR A 326 13.76 7.36 -27.06
C TYR A 326 14.40 7.88 -28.34
N ALA A 327 15.59 8.48 -28.23
CA ALA A 327 16.34 8.99 -29.38
C ALA A 327 17.86 8.80 -29.19
N LYS A 328 18.55 8.54 -30.30
CA LYS A 328 20.01 8.39 -30.32
C LYS A 328 20.73 9.73 -30.50
N THR A 329 20.11 10.65 -31.23
CA THR A 329 20.69 11.96 -31.56
C THR A 329 19.77 13.09 -31.10
N VAL A 330 20.30 14.30 -31.01
CA VAL A 330 19.54 15.50 -30.65
C VAL A 330 18.50 15.84 -31.72
N GLU A 331 18.78 15.55 -33.00
CA GLU A 331 17.86 15.76 -34.12
C GLU A 331 16.63 14.86 -33.99
N GLU A 332 16.85 13.58 -33.69
CA GLU A 332 15.75 12.64 -33.39
C GLU A 332 14.94 13.07 -32.16
N HIS A 333 15.61 13.55 -31.12
CA HIS A 333 14.95 14.04 -29.92
C HIS A 333 14.08 15.27 -30.22
N ASN A 334 14.59 16.24 -30.97
CA ASN A 334 13.85 17.43 -31.38
C ASN A 334 12.64 17.08 -32.27
N LYS A 335 12.77 16.07 -33.14
CA LYS A 335 11.67 15.52 -33.90
C LYS A 335 10.59 14.92 -32.98
N ASN A 336 10.99 14.15 -31.97
CA ASN A 336 10.06 13.59 -30.98
C ASN A 336 9.35 14.70 -30.20
N ILE A 337 10.06 15.76 -29.79
CA ILE A 337 9.46 16.93 -29.10
C ILE A 337 8.37 17.55 -29.99
N SER A 338 8.68 17.85 -31.26
CA SER A 338 7.72 18.46 -32.18
C SER A 338 6.51 17.56 -32.47
N GLN A 339 6.69 16.25 -32.44
CA GLN A 339 5.64 15.29 -32.78
C GLN A 339 4.73 14.95 -31.60
N TYR A 340 5.26 14.88 -30.36
CA TYR A 340 4.56 14.31 -29.22
C TYR A 340 4.29 15.30 -28.08
N LEU A 341 5.01 16.43 -27.98
CA LEU A 341 4.80 17.45 -26.94
C LEU A 341 4.08 18.73 -27.41
N THR A 342 4.03 19.01 -28.70
CA THR A 342 3.42 20.24 -29.27
C THR A 342 1.95 20.09 -29.66
N ARG A 343 1.19 19.28 -28.95
CA ARG A 343 -0.27 19.19 -29.18
C ARG A 343 -1.07 19.77 -28.05
#